data_3df1e3075dffc410a2ed674b34158cff
#
_entry.id   3df1e3075dffc410a2ed674b34158cff
#
_cell.length_a   1.000
_cell.length_b   1.000
_cell.length_c   1.000
_cell.angle_alpha   90.00
_cell.angle_beta   90.00
_cell.angle_gamma   90.00
#
_symmetry.space_group_name_H-M   'P 1'
#
loop_
_entity.id
_entity.type
_entity.pdbx_description
1 polymer ?
#
loop_
_entity_poly.entity_id
_entity_poly.type
_entity_poly.pdbx_seq_one_letter_code
_entity_poly.pdbx_strand_id
1 'polypeptide(L)'
;MKRKVIAALLTLTMVFSLTACGGSKSDSSKDSSKKEEKESTVDTVKDPITISFWHDRTSDTDYAWLKESIDEFNKTNKYGITVEEVGQGYLDDVQAALTTAIAAGDSPVLADLSCNGIPLFASEGVLADMTPYIERDNFDMDNVVKELTDYVYYDKQVVTMPYTRGTAILYYNKDLYANAGLNQAPTSLEELNKYAKKIYDNSNGEVKGVGYTIEPTYYQHYLLESLNNVGFMDADGKGASCLDDGSMKQFLTDWYNWTEEGWCEIPALENASSAMQEDFYNGKLGAFVSSSNRATSISEKAQAAGINLGMSYTVGYGGYSAPLGGGSIGIIGKDHSQQEIAAAWEFVKFLMSDEQVAQNHIKTGVLPTTYSSVETDTLKDFWADEKNEGYKISYEQVKDASAPAMSMYTSEWNSAVRSVYSELIQARDITPDQALDNLKSEASTIFE
;
A
#
# COMPACT_ATOMS: atom_id res chain seq x y z
N MET A 1 -35.95 30.41 26.83
CA MET A 1 -35.16 31.59 27.24
C MET A 1 -34.06 31.82 26.20
N LYS A 2 -34.20 32.91 25.43
CA LYS A 2 -33.28 33.27 24.35
C LYS A 2 -32.06 33.99 24.94
N ARG A 3 -30.84 33.58 24.60
CA ARG A 3 -29.64 34.40 24.81
C ARG A 3 -29.00 34.68 23.45
N LYS A 4 -29.06 35.96 23.08
CA LYS A 4 -28.33 36.53 21.94
C LYS A 4 -26.89 36.76 22.34
N VAL A 5 -25.93 36.39 21.50
CA VAL A 5 -24.53 36.80 21.61
C VAL A 5 -24.24 37.76 20.45
N ILE A 6 -23.68 38.89 20.81
CA ILE A 6 -23.39 40.06 19.99
C ILE A 6 -22.01 39.82 19.32
N ALA A 7 -21.96 39.97 17.98
CA ALA A 7 -20.72 40.04 17.22
C ALA A 7 -20.17 41.47 17.25
N ALA A 8 -18.90 41.64 17.63
CA ALA A 8 -18.17 42.89 17.51
C ALA A 8 -17.21 42.81 16.32
N LEU A 9 -17.48 43.60 15.26
CA LEU A 9 -16.55 43.85 14.17
C LEU A 9 -15.47 44.83 14.63
N LEU A 10 -14.22 44.50 14.40
CA LEU A 10 -13.08 45.41 14.45
C LEU A 10 -12.51 45.52 13.01
N THR A 11 -12.81 46.62 12.36
CA THR A 11 -12.19 47.06 11.08
C THR A 11 -10.88 47.78 11.38
N LEU A 12 -9.77 47.30 10.85
CA LEU A 12 -8.47 47.97 10.87
C LEU A 12 -8.11 48.40 9.44
N THR A 13 -8.15 49.70 9.20
CA THR A 13 -7.74 50.38 7.96
C THR A 13 -6.22 50.51 7.92
N MET A 14 -5.59 49.95 6.85
CA MET A 14 -4.18 50.25 6.52
C MET A 14 -4.13 51.28 5.38
N VAL A 15 -3.40 52.33 5.64
CA VAL A 15 -3.11 53.46 4.77
C VAL A 15 -1.99 53.10 3.81
N PHE A 16 -2.24 53.24 2.49
CA PHE A 16 -1.21 53.23 1.44
C PHE A 16 -0.50 54.55 1.37
N SER A 17 0.82 54.55 1.41
CA SER A 17 1.65 55.66 0.97
C SER A 17 2.41 55.31 -0.31
N LEU A 18 1.96 55.93 -1.41
CA LEU A 18 2.66 55.96 -2.68
C LEU A 18 3.70 57.10 -2.67
N THR A 19 4.94 56.82 -3.03
CA THR A 19 5.88 57.81 -3.50
C THR A 19 6.44 57.39 -4.87
N ALA A 20 6.08 58.16 -5.87
CA ALA A 20 6.62 58.11 -7.23
C ALA A 20 7.71 59.17 -7.41
N CYS A 21 8.77 58.82 -8.13
CA CYS A 21 9.60 59.70 -9.00
C CYS A 21 10.61 58.78 -9.68
N GLY A 22 10.75 58.59 -10.97
CA GLY A 22 10.75 59.55 -12.07
C GLY A 22 12.20 59.69 -12.61
N GLY A 23 12.54 59.10 -13.80
CA GLY A 23 13.79 59.47 -14.48
C GLY A 23 14.35 58.43 -15.44
N SER A 24 14.06 58.62 -16.72
CA SER A 24 14.62 57.86 -17.86
C SER A 24 16.13 58.05 -18.06
N LYS A 25 16.83 57.00 -18.54
CA LYS A 25 17.62 57.02 -19.78
C LYS A 25 18.15 55.64 -20.16
N SER A 26 17.98 55.35 -21.42
CA SER A 26 18.53 54.24 -22.21
C SER A 26 20.05 54.12 -22.16
N ASP A 27 20.59 52.85 -22.09
CA ASP A 27 21.47 52.42 -23.19
C ASP A 27 21.77 50.92 -23.14
N SER A 28 21.89 50.39 -24.30
CA SER A 28 22.16 49.09 -24.89
C SER A 28 23.07 48.07 -24.19
N SER A 29 22.60 46.80 -24.35
CA SER A 29 23.35 45.61 -24.74
C SER A 29 24.43 45.05 -23.81
N LYS A 30 24.15 43.87 -23.23
CA LYS A 30 24.88 42.64 -23.52
C LYS A 30 24.17 41.45 -22.89
N ASP A 31 23.73 40.58 -23.76
CA ASP A 31 23.32 39.23 -23.48
C ASP A 31 24.45 38.49 -22.77
N SER A 32 24.21 38.07 -21.53
CA SER A 32 24.95 37.03 -20.85
C SER A 32 23.92 36.29 -19.98
N SER A 33 23.36 35.23 -20.56
CA SER A 33 22.58 34.23 -19.84
C SER A 33 23.47 33.61 -18.76
N LYS A 34 23.49 34.22 -17.58
CA LYS A 34 23.78 33.51 -16.34
C LYS A 34 22.53 32.71 -16.03
N LYS A 35 22.60 31.37 -16.20
CA LYS A 35 21.76 30.49 -15.41
C LYS A 35 21.99 30.87 -13.95
N GLU A 36 21.03 31.53 -13.34
CA GLU A 36 20.92 31.54 -11.88
C GLU A 36 20.66 30.08 -11.48
N GLU A 37 21.69 29.42 -10.95
CA GLU A 37 21.49 28.26 -10.11
C GLU A 37 20.59 28.74 -8.96
N LYS A 38 19.33 28.32 -8.97
CA LYS A 38 18.46 28.44 -7.82
C LYS A 38 19.14 27.64 -6.71
N GLU A 39 19.79 28.32 -5.77
CA GLU A 39 20.22 27.72 -4.52
C GLU A 39 18.96 27.08 -3.90
N SER A 40 18.99 25.75 -3.72
CA SER A 40 17.90 25.03 -3.06
C SER A 40 17.77 25.57 -1.63
N THR A 41 16.58 26.07 -1.30
CA THR A 41 16.33 26.74 -0.02
C THR A 41 16.04 25.79 1.14
N VAL A 42 16.21 24.48 0.96
CA VAL A 42 15.96 23.51 2.02
C VAL A 42 17.16 23.31 2.93
N ASP A 43 16.86 23.24 4.21
CA ASP A 43 17.87 23.07 5.25
C ASP A 43 18.59 21.71 5.15
N THR A 44 19.84 21.70 5.63
CA THR A 44 20.56 20.47 5.99
C THR A 44 20.52 20.28 7.48
N VAL A 45 20.70 19.06 7.97
CA VAL A 45 20.83 18.78 9.39
C VAL A 45 22.11 19.45 9.95
N LYS A 46 21.95 20.33 10.95
CA LYS A 46 23.05 21.16 11.50
C LYS A 46 23.57 20.64 12.82
N ASP A 47 22.66 20.14 13.67
CA ASP A 47 22.94 19.66 15.02
C ASP A 47 22.38 18.26 15.21
N PRO A 48 22.92 17.46 16.14
CA PRO A 48 22.34 16.16 16.49
C PRO A 48 20.86 16.30 16.85
N ILE A 49 20.04 15.41 16.31
CA ILE A 49 18.58 15.46 16.45
C ILE A 49 17.99 14.07 16.57
N THR A 50 16.95 13.95 17.39
CA THR A 50 16.14 12.72 17.48
C THR A 50 14.83 12.93 16.74
N ILE A 51 14.46 11.95 15.93
CA ILE A 51 13.19 11.92 15.17
C ILE A 51 12.44 10.63 15.46
N SER A 52 11.12 10.68 15.43
CA SER A 52 10.25 9.52 15.65
C SER A 52 9.77 8.93 14.33
N PHE A 53 9.71 7.59 14.27
CA PHE A 53 9.21 6.82 13.14
C PHE A 53 8.13 5.84 13.61
N TRP A 54 6.89 5.99 13.10
CA TRP A 54 5.79 5.05 13.34
C TRP A 54 5.63 4.08 12.17
N HIS A 55 5.51 2.78 12.50
CA HIS A 55 5.54 1.72 11.51
C HIS A 55 4.58 0.57 11.81
N ASP A 56 4.35 -0.28 10.81
CA ASP A 56 3.47 -1.45 10.85
C ASP A 56 4.16 -2.79 11.18
N ARG A 57 5.47 -2.77 11.48
CA ARG A 57 6.24 -4.00 11.69
C ARG A 57 5.93 -4.60 13.05
N THR A 58 5.15 -5.68 13.05
CA THR A 58 4.65 -6.34 14.26
C THR A 58 5.06 -7.80 14.36
N SER A 59 5.50 -8.44 13.26
CA SER A 59 6.06 -9.79 13.32
C SER A 59 7.50 -9.77 13.84
N ASP A 60 7.90 -10.81 14.57
CA ASP A 60 9.23 -10.87 15.15
C ASP A 60 10.35 -10.69 14.09
N THR A 61 10.18 -11.30 12.90
CA THR A 61 11.17 -11.25 11.81
C THR A 61 11.23 -9.86 11.18
N ASP A 62 10.08 -9.27 10.83
CA ASP A 62 10.00 -7.96 10.19
C ASP A 62 10.50 -6.86 11.12
N TYR A 63 10.14 -6.94 12.40
CA TYR A 63 10.57 -5.99 13.41
C TYR A 63 12.08 -6.10 13.71
N ALA A 64 12.60 -7.33 13.80
CA ALA A 64 14.04 -7.54 14.04
C ALA A 64 14.88 -6.89 12.95
N TRP A 65 14.49 -7.08 11.67
CA TRP A 65 15.18 -6.44 10.55
C TRP A 65 15.10 -4.90 10.62
N LEU A 66 13.90 -4.35 10.85
CA LEU A 66 13.74 -2.89 10.93
C LEU A 66 14.62 -2.30 12.06
N LYS A 67 14.65 -2.97 13.20
CA LYS A 67 15.48 -2.55 14.32
C LYS A 67 16.97 -2.57 13.98
N GLU A 68 17.46 -3.64 13.33
CA GLU A 68 18.84 -3.72 12.86
C GLU A 68 19.17 -2.59 11.87
N SER A 69 18.27 -2.30 10.94
CA SER A 69 18.40 -1.21 9.97
C SER A 69 18.47 0.18 10.63
N ILE A 70 17.60 0.43 11.62
CA ILE A 70 17.61 1.69 12.40
C ILE A 70 18.89 1.79 13.25
N ASP A 71 19.31 0.73 13.93
CA ASP A 71 20.54 0.70 14.71
C ASP A 71 21.77 0.97 13.84
N GLU A 72 21.80 0.45 12.60
CA GLU A 72 22.84 0.74 11.61
C GLU A 72 22.83 2.22 11.22
N PHE A 73 21.66 2.77 10.84
CA PHE A 73 21.54 4.19 10.51
C PHE A 73 21.99 5.09 11.65
N ASN A 74 21.47 4.84 12.87
CA ASN A 74 21.79 5.63 14.06
C ASN A 74 23.31 5.64 14.36
N LYS A 75 23.99 4.53 14.06
CA LYS A 75 25.43 4.38 14.27
C LYS A 75 26.27 5.01 13.16
N THR A 76 25.79 4.99 11.91
CA THR A 76 26.63 5.29 10.74
C THR A 76 26.34 6.64 10.09
N ASN A 77 25.16 7.27 10.36
CA ASN A 77 24.89 8.56 9.77
C ASN A 77 25.85 9.65 10.32
N LYS A 78 26.27 10.54 9.42
CA LYS A 78 27.27 11.58 9.71
C LYS A 78 26.72 12.83 10.42
N TYR A 79 25.41 12.89 10.61
CA TYR A 79 24.73 14.09 11.12
C TYR A 79 24.34 13.99 12.60
N GLY A 80 24.55 12.82 13.24
CA GLY A 80 24.14 12.60 14.62
C GLY A 80 22.62 12.48 14.76
N ILE A 81 21.93 11.99 13.72
CA ILE A 81 20.50 11.74 13.76
C ILE A 81 20.27 10.44 14.54
N THR A 82 19.30 10.47 15.44
CA THR A 82 18.78 9.28 16.12
C THR A 82 17.34 9.08 15.71
N VAL A 83 17.02 7.91 15.15
CA VAL A 83 15.66 7.49 14.85
C VAL A 83 15.16 6.63 16.01
N GLU A 84 14.04 7.03 16.62
CA GLU A 84 13.29 6.25 17.58
C GLU A 84 12.02 5.71 16.92
N GLU A 85 11.88 4.39 16.90
CA GLU A 85 10.78 3.71 16.25
C GLU A 85 9.66 3.36 17.24
N VAL A 86 8.41 3.36 16.75
CA VAL A 86 7.23 2.94 17.49
C VAL A 86 6.32 2.10 16.59
N GLY A 87 6.17 0.83 16.92
CA GLY A 87 5.20 -0.05 16.27
C GLY A 87 3.78 0.29 16.68
N GLN A 88 2.90 0.51 15.70
CA GLN A 88 1.50 0.90 15.93
C GLN A 88 0.50 -0.22 15.65
N GLY A 89 0.92 -1.33 15.10
CA GLY A 89 0.06 -2.40 14.62
C GLY A 89 0.14 -2.53 13.10
N TYR A 90 -0.96 -2.82 12.44
CA TYR A 90 -1.02 -2.85 10.97
C TYR A 90 -1.08 -1.43 10.39
N LEU A 91 -0.91 -1.30 9.05
CA LEU A 91 -0.92 0.01 8.38
C LEU A 91 -2.19 0.85 8.68
N ASP A 92 -3.34 0.21 8.83
CA ASP A 92 -4.58 0.91 9.20
C ASP A 92 -4.55 1.42 10.65
N ASP A 93 -3.86 0.70 11.56
CA ASP A 93 -3.64 1.15 12.95
C ASP A 93 -2.68 2.34 12.98
N VAL A 94 -1.60 2.31 12.18
CA VAL A 94 -0.69 3.46 12.01
C VAL A 94 -1.47 4.68 11.55
N GLN A 95 -2.34 4.52 10.55
CA GLN A 95 -3.16 5.61 10.01
C GLN A 95 -4.13 6.18 11.06
N ALA A 96 -4.81 5.34 11.83
CA ALA A 96 -5.73 5.76 12.87
C ALA A 96 -5.01 6.49 14.03
N ALA A 97 -3.87 5.95 14.46
CA ALA A 97 -3.03 6.57 15.46
C ALA A 97 -2.49 7.91 14.99
N LEU A 98 -2.00 7.99 13.75
CA LEU A 98 -1.48 9.23 13.15
C LEU A 98 -2.55 10.31 13.06
N THR A 99 -3.77 9.96 12.61
CA THR A 99 -4.90 10.90 12.57
C THR A 99 -5.16 11.53 13.94
N THR A 100 -5.13 10.72 14.99
CA THR A 100 -5.33 11.18 16.37
C THR A 100 -4.19 12.08 16.83
N ALA A 101 -2.95 11.69 16.56
CA ALA A 101 -1.75 12.42 16.95
C ALA A 101 -1.64 13.79 16.25
N ILE A 102 -1.97 13.86 14.96
CA ILE A 102 -2.01 15.13 14.21
C ILE A 102 -3.04 16.09 14.82
N ALA A 103 -4.22 15.59 15.20
CA ALA A 103 -5.22 16.41 15.87
C ALA A 103 -4.79 16.91 17.26
N ALA A 104 -3.92 16.17 17.94
CA ALA A 104 -3.35 16.51 19.23
C ALA A 104 -2.09 17.41 19.12
N GLY A 105 -1.48 17.55 17.93
CA GLY A 105 -0.21 18.24 17.74
C GLY A 105 1.01 17.47 18.28
N ASP A 106 0.95 16.13 18.30
CA ASP A 106 1.98 15.23 18.83
C ASP A 106 2.24 14.07 17.83
N SER A 107 2.34 14.40 16.56
CA SER A 107 2.58 13.43 15.49
C SER A 107 4.06 13.03 15.40
N PRO A 108 4.38 11.81 14.89
CA PRO A 108 5.76 11.46 14.56
C PRO A 108 6.25 12.29 13.37
N VAL A 109 7.57 12.34 13.18
CA VAL A 109 8.16 12.99 11.99
C VAL A 109 8.06 12.11 10.76
N LEU A 110 8.10 10.79 10.94
CA LEU A 110 8.00 9.78 9.87
C LEU A 110 6.90 8.78 10.20
N ALA A 111 6.19 8.36 9.18
CA ALA A 111 5.25 7.26 9.29
C ALA A 111 5.25 6.38 8.03
N ASP A 112 5.09 5.07 8.23
CA ASP A 112 4.71 4.13 7.17
C ASP A 112 3.20 4.23 6.98
N LEU A 113 2.79 4.73 5.82
CA LEU A 113 1.41 5.10 5.53
C LEU A 113 0.75 4.06 4.64
N SER A 114 -0.43 3.61 5.01
CA SER A 114 -1.28 2.85 4.10
C SER A 114 -1.53 3.66 2.82
N CYS A 115 -1.39 3.01 1.66
CA CYS A 115 -1.71 3.62 0.38
C CYS A 115 -3.12 4.23 0.35
N ASN A 116 -4.07 3.64 1.08
CA ASN A 116 -5.45 4.14 1.18
C ASN A 116 -5.56 5.50 1.91
N GLY A 117 -4.64 5.80 2.82
CA GLY A 117 -4.66 7.02 3.64
C GLY A 117 -3.85 8.18 3.06
N ILE A 118 -2.90 7.90 2.16
CA ILE A 118 -2.00 8.93 1.60
C ILE A 118 -2.76 10.08 0.95
N PRO A 119 -3.80 9.84 0.11
CA PRO A 119 -4.53 10.92 -0.53
C PRO A 119 -5.13 11.92 0.45
N LEU A 120 -5.68 11.42 1.56
CA LEU A 120 -6.26 12.27 2.60
C LEU A 120 -5.19 13.13 3.27
N PHE A 121 -4.10 12.54 3.75
CA PHE A 121 -3.03 13.27 4.42
C PHE A 121 -2.35 14.28 3.49
N ALA A 122 -2.19 13.95 2.22
CA ALA A 122 -1.65 14.86 1.21
C ALA A 122 -2.58 16.05 0.95
N SER A 123 -3.91 15.81 0.78
CA SER A 123 -4.90 16.86 0.54
C SER A 123 -5.05 17.84 1.72
N GLU A 124 -4.84 17.37 2.94
CA GLU A 124 -4.87 18.15 4.17
C GLU A 124 -3.53 18.88 4.47
N GLY A 125 -2.53 18.74 3.58
CA GLY A 125 -1.22 19.37 3.74
C GLY A 125 -0.44 18.86 4.96
N VAL A 126 -0.68 17.62 5.36
CA VAL A 126 0.03 16.97 6.48
C VAL A 126 1.43 16.53 6.09
N LEU A 127 1.59 16.06 4.84
CA LEU A 127 2.84 15.51 4.33
C LEU A 127 3.79 16.62 3.85
N ALA A 128 5.06 16.46 4.12
CA ALA A 128 6.09 17.36 3.61
C ALA A 128 6.35 17.10 2.12
N ASP A 129 6.59 18.15 1.35
CA ASP A 129 7.12 18.05 -0.01
C ASP A 129 8.60 17.66 0.02
N MET A 130 8.92 16.46 -0.44
CA MET A 130 10.29 15.96 -0.54
C MET A 130 11.02 16.43 -1.82
N THR A 131 10.31 17.01 -2.79
CA THR A 131 10.89 17.45 -4.08
C THR A 131 12.15 18.32 -3.92
N PRO A 132 12.16 19.34 -3.04
CA PRO A 132 13.36 20.18 -2.89
C PRO A 132 14.56 19.43 -2.32
N TYR A 133 14.35 18.40 -1.50
CA TYR A 133 15.42 17.55 -0.95
C TYR A 133 15.96 16.60 -2.01
N ILE A 134 15.07 16.04 -2.85
CA ILE A 134 15.41 15.20 -4.00
C ILE A 134 16.30 15.99 -4.98
N GLU A 135 15.89 17.23 -5.31
CA GLU A 135 16.67 18.14 -6.19
C GLU A 135 18.05 18.49 -5.59
N ARG A 136 18.08 18.83 -4.29
CA ARG A 136 19.32 19.16 -3.57
C ARG A 136 20.35 18.03 -3.63
N ASP A 137 19.88 16.80 -3.39
CA ASP A 137 20.75 15.63 -3.26
C ASP A 137 20.97 14.91 -4.59
N ASN A 138 20.32 15.35 -5.67
CA ASN A 138 20.27 14.66 -6.96
C ASN A 138 19.85 13.19 -6.80
N PHE A 139 18.83 12.95 -5.95
CA PHE A 139 18.29 11.60 -5.77
C PHE A 139 17.64 11.12 -7.07
N ASP A 140 18.04 9.92 -7.51
CA ASP A 140 17.60 9.37 -8.79
C ASP A 140 16.20 8.77 -8.68
N MET A 141 15.18 9.58 -9.02
CA MET A 141 13.79 9.14 -9.07
C MET A 141 13.51 8.17 -10.23
N ASP A 142 14.32 8.18 -11.29
CA ASP A 142 14.17 7.24 -12.41
C ASP A 142 14.61 5.82 -12.01
N ASN A 143 15.38 5.68 -10.92
CA ASN A 143 15.73 4.40 -10.32
C ASN A 143 14.61 3.80 -9.44
N VAL A 144 13.60 4.57 -9.06
CA VAL A 144 12.43 4.06 -8.34
C VAL A 144 11.55 3.27 -9.31
N VAL A 145 11.13 2.06 -8.92
CA VAL A 145 10.28 1.20 -9.75
C VAL A 145 8.99 1.94 -10.10
N LYS A 146 8.80 2.22 -11.38
CA LYS A 146 7.75 3.09 -11.90
C LYS A 146 6.34 2.66 -11.45
N GLU A 147 6.07 1.37 -11.48
CA GLU A 147 4.79 0.79 -11.12
C GLU A 147 4.46 0.96 -9.63
N LEU A 148 5.45 1.29 -8.79
CA LEU A 148 5.28 1.55 -7.37
C LEU A 148 5.12 3.03 -7.03
N THR A 149 5.03 3.90 -8.03
CA THR A 149 4.97 5.36 -7.82
C THR A 149 3.55 5.94 -7.78
N ASP A 150 2.51 5.11 -7.76
CA ASP A 150 1.10 5.54 -7.78
C ASP A 150 0.74 6.53 -6.67
N TYR A 151 1.36 6.38 -5.49
CA TYR A 151 1.10 7.19 -4.30
C TYR A 151 2.28 8.09 -3.91
N VAL A 152 3.27 8.22 -4.78
CA VAL A 152 4.47 9.06 -4.57
C VAL A 152 4.15 10.54 -4.78
N TYR A 153 3.32 10.83 -5.78
CA TYR A 153 3.06 12.21 -6.20
C TYR A 153 1.65 12.66 -5.80
N TYR A 154 1.58 13.87 -5.23
CA TYR A 154 0.34 14.60 -5.04
C TYR A 154 0.55 16.05 -5.49
N ASP A 155 -0.30 16.56 -6.38
CA ASP A 155 -0.22 17.92 -6.96
C ASP A 155 1.21 18.30 -7.41
N LYS A 156 1.91 17.37 -8.08
CA LYS A 156 3.30 17.47 -8.57
C LYS A 156 4.40 17.49 -7.50
N GLN A 157 4.06 17.38 -6.23
CA GLN A 157 5.00 17.23 -5.13
C GLN A 157 5.28 15.75 -4.88
N VAL A 158 6.49 15.41 -4.46
CA VAL A 158 6.81 14.08 -3.93
C VAL A 158 6.44 14.08 -2.44
N VAL A 159 5.37 13.37 -2.08
CA VAL A 159 4.84 13.37 -0.71
C VAL A 159 5.13 12.08 0.05
N THR A 160 5.46 10.99 -0.65
CA THR A 160 5.89 9.72 -0.05
C THR A 160 6.96 9.06 -0.90
N MET A 161 7.64 8.05 -0.33
CA MET A 161 8.51 7.13 -1.08
C MET A 161 7.99 5.70 -0.88
N PRO A 162 8.01 4.82 -1.92
CA PRO A 162 7.55 3.45 -1.78
C PRO A 162 8.43 2.70 -0.77
N TYR A 163 7.82 2.02 0.19
CA TYR A 163 8.57 1.37 1.28
C TYR A 163 8.06 -0.04 1.60
N THR A 164 6.83 -0.17 2.07
CA THR A 164 6.20 -1.45 2.38
C THR A 164 5.25 -1.90 1.28
N ARG A 165 5.64 -1.61 0.03
CA ARG A 165 4.85 -1.98 -1.15
C ARG A 165 4.75 -3.49 -1.29
N GLY A 166 3.58 -3.96 -1.65
CA GLY A 166 3.29 -5.37 -1.85
C GLY A 166 2.31 -5.62 -2.97
N THR A 167 2.24 -6.86 -3.37
CA THR A 167 1.25 -7.36 -4.32
C THR A 167 0.61 -8.63 -3.77
N ALA A 168 -0.53 -9.03 -4.28
CA ALA A 168 -1.11 -10.31 -3.91
C ALA A 168 -0.36 -11.47 -4.58
N ILE A 169 -0.23 -12.57 -3.85
CA ILE A 169 0.36 -13.83 -4.33
C ILE A 169 -0.60 -14.97 -3.98
N LEU A 170 -0.67 -15.98 -4.83
CA LEU A 170 -1.32 -17.25 -4.54
C LEU A 170 -0.34 -18.17 -3.78
N TYR A 171 -0.64 -18.44 -2.53
CA TYR A 171 0.03 -19.46 -1.69
C TYR A 171 -0.76 -20.75 -1.78
N TYR A 172 -0.10 -21.89 -2.06
CA TYR A 172 -0.79 -23.17 -2.21
C TYR A 172 -0.01 -24.34 -1.61
N ASN A 173 -0.73 -25.36 -1.17
CA ASN A 173 -0.16 -26.58 -0.64
C ASN A 173 0.10 -27.56 -1.78
N LYS A 174 1.38 -27.75 -2.15
CA LYS A 174 1.82 -28.62 -3.24
C LYS A 174 1.36 -30.07 -3.04
N ASP A 175 1.29 -30.54 -1.79
CA ASP A 175 0.90 -31.92 -1.51
C ASP A 175 -0.60 -32.15 -1.71
N LEU A 176 -1.45 -31.20 -1.30
CA LEU A 176 -2.89 -31.25 -1.58
C LEU A 176 -3.16 -31.17 -3.08
N TYR A 177 -2.41 -30.33 -3.81
CA TYR A 177 -2.47 -30.25 -5.27
C TYR A 177 -2.08 -31.59 -5.91
N ALA A 178 -0.94 -32.16 -5.52
CA ALA A 178 -0.48 -33.46 -6.03
C ALA A 178 -1.48 -34.59 -5.74
N ASN A 179 -2.05 -34.64 -4.52
CA ASN A 179 -3.07 -35.61 -4.14
C ASN A 179 -4.36 -35.47 -4.99
N ALA A 180 -4.64 -34.27 -5.47
CA ALA A 180 -5.73 -34.01 -6.41
C ALA A 180 -5.29 -34.25 -7.89
N GLY A 181 -4.06 -34.71 -8.14
CA GLY A 181 -3.51 -34.91 -9.50
C GLY A 181 -3.31 -33.59 -10.24
N LEU A 182 -2.91 -32.54 -9.53
CA LEU A 182 -2.56 -31.23 -10.05
C LEU A 182 -1.05 -31.04 -9.87
N ASN A 183 -0.35 -30.79 -10.98
CA ASN A 183 1.13 -30.79 -11.00
C ASN A 183 1.73 -29.38 -11.14
N GLN A 184 0.91 -28.36 -11.24
CA GLN A 184 1.33 -26.96 -11.43
C GLN A 184 0.34 -25.99 -10.75
N ALA A 185 0.77 -24.75 -10.56
CA ALA A 185 -0.11 -23.67 -10.14
C ALA A 185 -1.09 -23.30 -11.28
N PRO A 186 -2.27 -22.75 -10.95
CA PRO A 186 -3.24 -22.32 -11.96
C PRO A 186 -2.74 -21.09 -12.73
N THR A 187 -3.14 -20.99 -14.00
CA THR A 187 -2.79 -19.89 -14.90
C THR A 187 -3.97 -18.98 -15.24
N SER A 188 -5.17 -19.33 -14.77
CA SER A 188 -6.39 -18.53 -14.89
C SER A 188 -7.31 -18.75 -13.69
N LEU A 189 -8.25 -17.83 -13.47
CA LEU A 189 -9.27 -17.95 -12.41
C LEU A 189 -10.14 -19.20 -12.64
N GLU A 190 -10.50 -19.51 -13.89
CA GLU A 190 -11.24 -20.72 -14.21
C GLU A 190 -10.48 -21.99 -13.80
N GLU A 191 -9.17 -22.03 -14.03
CA GLU A 191 -8.32 -23.14 -13.64
C GLU A 191 -8.18 -23.21 -12.10
N LEU A 192 -8.00 -22.08 -11.42
CA LEU A 192 -7.98 -22.01 -9.96
C LEU A 192 -9.27 -22.56 -9.35
N ASN A 193 -10.43 -22.13 -9.85
CA ASN A 193 -11.74 -22.59 -9.37
C ASN A 193 -11.91 -24.10 -9.61
N LYS A 194 -11.50 -24.60 -10.79
CA LYS A 194 -11.50 -26.03 -11.08
C LYS A 194 -10.59 -26.82 -10.15
N TYR A 195 -9.42 -26.31 -9.82
CA TYR A 195 -8.48 -26.94 -8.90
C TYR A 195 -9.04 -26.93 -7.48
N ALA A 196 -9.57 -25.81 -7.03
CA ALA A 196 -10.20 -25.66 -5.73
C ALA A 196 -11.36 -26.66 -5.53
N LYS A 197 -12.25 -26.74 -6.52
CA LYS A 197 -13.36 -27.70 -6.50
C LYS A 197 -12.85 -29.15 -6.46
N LYS A 198 -11.81 -29.49 -7.22
CA LYS A 198 -11.24 -30.82 -7.25
C LYS A 198 -10.60 -31.22 -5.91
N ILE A 199 -9.93 -30.31 -5.23
CA ILE A 199 -9.38 -30.52 -3.88
C ILE A 199 -10.52 -30.77 -2.88
N TYR A 200 -11.57 -29.95 -2.93
CA TYR A 200 -12.75 -30.07 -2.10
C TYR A 200 -13.46 -31.42 -2.28
N ASP A 201 -13.74 -31.79 -3.54
CA ASP A 201 -14.39 -33.06 -3.87
C ASP A 201 -13.54 -34.29 -3.45
N ASN A 202 -12.23 -34.25 -3.67
CA ASN A 202 -11.33 -35.33 -3.29
C ASN A 202 -11.21 -35.54 -1.77
N SER A 203 -11.43 -34.50 -1.00
CA SER A 203 -11.43 -34.54 0.47
C SER A 203 -12.83 -34.84 1.05
N ASN A 204 -13.84 -35.10 0.23
CA ASN A 204 -15.24 -35.21 0.63
C ASN A 204 -15.76 -33.97 1.39
N GLY A 205 -15.25 -32.80 1.04
CA GLY A 205 -15.62 -31.52 1.63
C GLY A 205 -14.87 -31.13 2.90
N GLU A 206 -13.89 -31.94 3.33
CA GLU A 206 -13.09 -31.66 4.54
C GLU A 206 -12.04 -30.57 4.33
N VAL A 207 -11.54 -30.41 3.09
CA VAL A 207 -10.53 -29.40 2.72
C VAL A 207 -11.17 -28.39 1.77
N LYS A 208 -11.13 -27.12 2.13
CA LYS A 208 -11.50 -26.03 1.21
C LYS A 208 -10.43 -25.88 0.12
N GLY A 209 -10.86 -25.57 -1.08
CA GLY A 209 -9.93 -25.49 -2.21
C GLY A 209 -9.14 -24.20 -2.27
N VAL A 210 -9.80 -23.06 -2.04
CA VAL A 210 -9.19 -21.74 -2.04
C VAL A 210 -9.84 -20.83 -1.01
N GLY A 211 -9.05 -19.93 -0.41
CA GLY A 211 -9.51 -18.91 0.53
C GLY A 211 -9.19 -17.50 0.06
N TYR A 212 -10.13 -16.59 0.34
CA TYR A 212 -9.97 -15.14 0.16
C TYR A 212 -10.40 -14.40 1.41
N THR A 213 -9.86 -13.21 1.61
CA THR A 213 -10.38 -12.26 2.62
C THR A 213 -11.29 -11.23 1.95
N ILE A 214 -12.20 -10.65 2.71
CA ILE A 214 -13.01 -9.51 2.26
C ILE A 214 -12.16 -8.25 2.37
N GLU A 215 -11.27 -8.06 1.41
CA GLU A 215 -10.41 -6.88 1.34
C GLU A 215 -10.54 -6.21 -0.03
N PRO A 216 -11.32 -5.12 -0.14
CA PRO A 216 -11.67 -4.51 -1.41
C PRO A 216 -10.45 -4.11 -2.23
N THR A 217 -9.46 -3.53 -1.56
CA THR A 217 -8.29 -2.97 -2.21
C THR A 217 -7.47 -4.00 -2.96
N TYR A 218 -7.35 -5.23 -2.41
CA TYR A 218 -6.55 -6.29 -3.03
C TYR A 218 -7.37 -7.18 -3.96
N TYR A 219 -8.42 -7.81 -3.38
CA TYR A 219 -9.04 -8.95 -4.05
C TYR A 219 -10.13 -8.56 -5.02
N GLN A 220 -10.68 -7.37 -4.87
CA GLN A 220 -11.70 -6.88 -5.76
C GLN A 220 -11.13 -6.07 -6.89
N HIS A 221 -10.14 -5.23 -6.60
CA HIS A 221 -9.56 -4.38 -7.62
C HIS A 221 -9.07 -5.21 -8.79
N TYR A 222 -8.14 -6.15 -8.57
CA TYR A 222 -7.59 -6.93 -9.67
C TYR A 222 -8.60 -7.89 -10.33
N LEU A 223 -9.54 -8.45 -9.56
CA LEU A 223 -10.57 -9.30 -10.13
C LEU A 223 -11.54 -8.48 -10.99
N LEU A 224 -12.02 -7.34 -10.50
CA LEU A 224 -12.87 -6.44 -11.27
C LEU A 224 -12.12 -5.81 -12.45
N GLU A 225 -10.87 -5.39 -12.27
CA GLU A 225 -10.06 -4.87 -13.36
C GLU A 225 -9.85 -5.90 -14.47
N SER A 226 -9.67 -7.17 -14.12
CA SER A 226 -9.61 -8.26 -15.12
C SER A 226 -10.92 -8.49 -15.87
N LEU A 227 -12.05 -7.97 -15.36
CA LEU A 227 -13.36 -7.97 -16.02
C LEU A 227 -13.60 -6.72 -16.87
N ASN A 228 -13.25 -5.55 -16.35
CA ASN A 228 -13.69 -4.26 -16.89
C ASN A 228 -12.55 -3.28 -17.25
N ASN A 229 -11.30 -3.62 -16.97
CA ASN A 229 -10.10 -2.77 -17.12
C ASN A 229 -10.09 -1.48 -16.27
N VAL A 230 -10.94 -1.38 -15.26
CA VAL A 230 -11.04 -0.19 -14.37
C VAL A 230 -10.88 -0.57 -12.90
N GLY A 231 -11.45 -1.72 -12.47
CA GLY A 231 -11.49 -2.14 -11.08
C GLY A 231 -12.77 -1.67 -10.37
N PHE A 232 -12.68 -1.46 -9.05
CA PHE A 232 -13.85 -1.16 -8.20
C PHE A 232 -14.06 0.35 -7.96
N MET A 233 -13.17 1.20 -8.46
CA MET A 233 -13.25 2.65 -8.43
C MET A 233 -12.75 3.20 -9.78
N ASP A 234 -13.38 4.25 -10.28
CA ASP A 234 -12.97 4.89 -11.52
C ASP A 234 -11.58 5.53 -11.41
N ALA A 235 -10.87 5.64 -12.53
CA ALA A 235 -9.50 6.13 -12.56
C ALA A 235 -9.32 7.56 -12.02
N ASP A 236 -10.40 8.38 -12.03
CA ASP A 236 -10.40 9.71 -11.44
C ASP A 236 -10.73 9.72 -9.93
N GLY A 237 -11.01 8.55 -9.37
CA GLY A 237 -11.32 8.35 -7.96
C GLY A 237 -12.66 8.96 -7.51
N LYS A 238 -13.58 9.25 -8.43
CA LYS A 238 -14.83 9.97 -8.15
C LYS A 238 -16.09 9.19 -8.49
N GLY A 239 -15.98 7.91 -8.73
CA GLY A 239 -17.10 7.05 -9.06
C GLY A 239 -16.72 5.58 -9.04
N ALA A 240 -17.68 4.74 -9.36
CA ALA A 240 -17.56 3.29 -9.43
C ALA A 240 -18.38 2.74 -10.60
N SER A 241 -17.90 2.93 -11.83
CA SER A 241 -18.59 2.51 -13.06
C SER A 241 -18.83 1.00 -13.14
N CYS A 242 -18.06 0.21 -12.40
CA CYS A 242 -18.27 -1.24 -12.23
C CYS A 242 -19.68 -1.59 -11.71
N LEU A 243 -20.37 -0.66 -11.06
CA LEU A 243 -21.74 -0.85 -10.58
C LEU A 243 -22.77 -0.91 -11.73
N ASP A 244 -22.44 -0.32 -12.89
CA ASP A 244 -23.37 -0.16 -14.02
C ASP A 244 -22.97 -0.95 -15.28
N ASP A 245 -21.68 -1.36 -15.37
CA ASP A 245 -21.17 -2.10 -16.54
C ASP A 245 -21.41 -3.62 -16.49
N GLY A 246 -21.93 -4.10 -15.36
CA GLY A 246 -22.22 -5.52 -15.12
C GLY A 246 -21.10 -6.30 -14.44
N SER A 247 -19.87 -5.76 -14.33
CA SER A 247 -18.73 -6.46 -13.75
C SER A 247 -18.92 -6.70 -12.25
N MET A 248 -19.39 -5.70 -11.48
CA MET A 248 -19.67 -5.87 -10.08
C MET A 248 -20.78 -6.92 -9.84
N LYS A 249 -21.83 -6.91 -10.65
CA LYS A 249 -22.88 -7.93 -10.56
C LYS A 249 -22.35 -9.34 -10.77
N GLN A 250 -21.52 -9.53 -11.80
CA GLN A 250 -20.87 -10.81 -12.07
C GLN A 250 -20.00 -11.24 -10.88
N PHE A 251 -19.15 -10.36 -10.39
CA PHE A 251 -18.26 -10.65 -9.27
C PHE A 251 -19.02 -11.06 -8.00
N LEU A 252 -20.05 -10.30 -7.60
CA LEU A 252 -20.90 -10.61 -6.43
C LEU A 252 -21.59 -11.97 -6.58
N THR A 253 -22.07 -12.27 -7.79
CA THR A 253 -22.74 -13.55 -8.09
C THR A 253 -21.75 -14.71 -8.01
N ASP A 254 -20.56 -14.57 -8.57
CA ASP A 254 -19.52 -15.59 -8.56
C ASP A 254 -19.06 -15.89 -7.13
N TRP A 255 -18.76 -14.86 -6.34
CA TRP A 255 -18.35 -15.01 -4.95
C TRP A 255 -19.43 -15.67 -4.09
N TYR A 256 -20.68 -15.26 -4.26
CA TYR A 256 -21.80 -15.90 -3.60
C TYR A 256 -21.88 -17.39 -3.94
N ASN A 257 -21.80 -17.74 -5.22
CA ASN A 257 -21.90 -19.14 -5.69
C ASN A 257 -20.71 -19.99 -5.21
N TRP A 258 -19.47 -19.49 -5.30
CA TRP A 258 -18.27 -20.23 -4.88
C TRP A 258 -18.31 -20.61 -3.41
N THR A 259 -18.82 -19.73 -2.57
CA THR A 259 -18.99 -20.00 -1.14
C THR A 259 -20.20 -20.88 -0.84
N GLU A 260 -21.30 -20.79 -1.61
CA GLU A 260 -22.45 -21.69 -1.53
C GLU A 260 -22.11 -23.13 -1.93
N GLU A 261 -21.31 -23.30 -2.98
CA GLU A 261 -20.79 -24.61 -3.39
C GLU A 261 -19.82 -25.21 -2.37
N GLY A 262 -19.32 -24.42 -1.45
CA GLY A 262 -18.57 -24.84 -0.27
C GLY A 262 -17.08 -25.05 -0.47
N TRP A 263 -16.54 -24.94 -1.70
CA TRP A 263 -15.13 -25.12 -1.99
C TRP A 263 -14.28 -23.85 -1.79
N CYS A 264 -14.91 -22.68 -1.77
CA CYS A 264 -14.27 -21.41 -1.48
C CYS A 264 -14.52 -21.00 -0.02
N GLU A 265 -13.50 -20.51 0.65
CA GLU A 265 -13.57 -20.00 2.00
C GLU A 265 -13.41 -18.48 2.03
N ILE A 266 -14.29 -17.79 2.73
CA ILE A 266 -14.15 -16.38 3.06
C ILE A 266 -14.46 -16.24 4.56
N PRO A 267 -13.45 -16.19 5.43
CA PRO A 267 -13.65 -16.10 6.87
C PRO A 267 -14.32 -14.79 7.29
N ALA A 268 -14.86 -14.75 8.51
CA ALA A 268 -15.41 -13.54 9.11
C ALA A 268 -14.35 -12.42 9.14
N LEU A 269 -14.79 -11.15 8.99
CA LEU A 269 -13.91 -9.98 8.89
C LEU A 269 -12.88 -9.90 10.01
N GLU A 270 -13.33 -10.13 11.25
CA GLU A 270 -12.43 -10.12 12.40
C GLU A 270 -11.46 -11.31 12.30
N ASN A 271 -10.18 -11.02 12.21
CA ASN A 271 -9.08 -11.99 12.09
C ASN A 271 -9.13 -12.90 10.83
N ALA A 272 -9.83 -12.50 9.78
CA ALA A 272 -10.01 -13.29 8.56
C ALA A 272 -8.69 -13.86 8.00
N SER A 273 -7.68 -13.01 7.85
CA SER A 273 -6.37 -13.44 7.33
C SER A 273 -5.68 -14.47 8.22
N SER A 274 -5.75 -14.31 9.54
CA SER A 274 -5.14 -15.24 10.49
C SER A 274 -5.89 -16.58 10.51
N ALA A 275 -7.23 -16.56 10.49
CA ALA A 275 -8.05 -17.79 10.47
C ALA A 275 -7.79 -18.60 9.19
N MET A 276 -7.77 -17.94 8.04
CA MET A 276 -7.48 -18.58 6.75
C MET A 276 -6.07 -19.20 6.71
N GLN A 277 -5.07 -18.49 7.21
CA GLN A 277 -3.71 -19.02 7.30
C GLN A 277 -3.62 -20.20 8.27
N GLU A 278 -4.34 -20.16 9.39
CA GLU A 278 -4.39 -21.28 10.34
C GLU A 278 -5.01 -22.54 9.71
N ASP A 279 -6.09 -22.40 8.95
CA ASP A 279 -6.66 -23.53 8.22
C ASP A 279 -5.72 -24.08 7.15
N PHE A 280 -4.94 -23.20 6.50
CA PHE A 280 -3.90 -23.63 5.58
C PHE A 280 -2.80 -24.43 6.28
N TYR A 281 -2.27 -23.95 7.40
CA TYR A 281 -1.21 -24.65 8.16
C TYR A 281 -1.71 -25.97 8.77
N ASN A 282 -3.01 -26.08 9.04
CA ASN A 282 -3.65 -27.31 9.51
C ASN A 282 -4.03 -28.28 8.36
N GLY A 283 -3.70 -27.96 7.11
CA GLY A 283 -4.00 -28.78 5.93
C GLY A 283 -5.47 -28.81 5.55
N LYS A 284 -6.28 -27.83 6.00
CA LYS A 284 -7.72 -27.73 5.72
C LYS A 284 -8.03 -26.80 4.54
N LEU A 285 -7.02 -26.09 4.03
CA LEU A 285 -7.13 -25.18 2.91
C LEU A 285 -6.08 -25.47 1.84
N GLY A 286 -6.51 -25.60 0.58
CA GLY A 286 -5.63 -25.96 -0.54
C GLY A 286 -4.76 -24.81 -1.01
N ALA A 287 -5.32 -23.61 -1.07
CA ALA A 287 -4.64 -22.38 -1.47
C ALA A 287 -5.32 -21.15 -0.85
N PHE A 288 -4.60 -20.05 -0.79
CA PHE A 288 -5.17 -18.76 -0.42
C PHE A 288 -4.40 -17.63 -1.10
N VAL A 289 -5.07 -16.49 -1.26
CA VAL A 289 -4.45 -15.27 -1.76
C VAL A 289 -4.11 -14.37 -0.59
N SER A 290 -2.87 -13.90 -0.54
CA SER A 290 -2.40 -12.97 0.49
C SER A 290 -1.27 -12.09 -0.04
N SER A 291 -0.91 -11.06 0.73
CA SER A 291 0.14 -10.11 0.36
C SER A 291 1.53 -10.78 0.32
N SER A 292 2.35 -10.35 -0.63
CA SER A 292 3.79 -10.68 -0.69
C SER A 292 4.54 -10.22 0.57
N ASN A 293 4.07 -9.15 1.23
CA ASN A 293 4.65 -8.64 2.48
C ASN A 293 4.56 -9.63 3.66
N ARG A 294 3.90 -10.76 3.46
CA ARG A 294 3.80 -11.86 4.42
C ARG A 294 4.57 -13.10 3.98
N ALA A 295 5.29 -13.05 2.85
CA ALA A 295 5.91 -14.22 2.26
C ALA A 295 6.89 -14.92 3.22
N THR A 296 7.72 -14.18 3.94
CA THR A 296 8.66 -14.74 4.91
C THR A 296 7.95 -15.39 6.08
N SER A 297 7.03 -14.69 6.74
CA SER A 297 6.30 -15.24 7.89
C SER A 297 5.40 -16.43 7.51
N ILE A 298 4.79 -16.40 6.31
CA ILE A 298 4.00 -17.52 5.79
C ILE A 298 4.92 -18.72 5.51
N SER A 299 6.09 -18.51 4.89
CA SER A 299 7.06 -19.57 4.58
C SER A 299 7.58 -20.25 5.85
N GLU A 300 7.95 -19.46 6.86
CA GLU A 300 8.43 -19.96 8.15
C GLU A 300 7.36 -20.81 8.87
N LYS A 301 6.11 -20.31 8.92
CA LYS A 301 4.99 -21.03 9.55
C LYS A 301 4.61 -22.28 8.76
N ALA A 302 4.58 -22.22 7.43
CA ALA A 302 4.33 -23.39 6.58
C ALA A 302 5.40 -24.48 6.80
N GLN A 303 6.67 -24.08 6.84
CA GLN A 303 7.77 -24.98 7.15
C GLN A 303 7.62 -25.63 8.54
N ALA A 304 7.30 -24.85 9.55
CA ALA A 304 7.07 -25.34 10.91
C ALA A 304 5.88 -26.32 10.99
N ALA A 305 4.85 -26.12 10.18
CA ALA A 305 3.69 -26.98 10.05
C ALA A 305 3.92 -28.21 9.15
N GLY A 306 5.07 -28.32 8.49
CA GLY A 306 5.38 -29.40 7.54
C GLY A 306 4.62 -29.28 6.22
N ILE A 307 4.16 -28.09 5.84
CA ILE A 307 3.47 -27.82 4.58
C ILE A 307 4.50 -27.62 3.46
N ASN A 308 4.33 -28.33 2.37
CA ASN A 308 5.10 -28.14 1.14
C ASN A 308 4.52 -26.92 0.39
N LEU A 309 5.00 -25.74 0.74
CA LEU A 309 4.49 -24.47 0.22
C LEU A 309 4.88 -24.24 -1.24
N GLY A 310 3.91 -23.81 -2.03
CA GLY A 310 4.10 -23.18 -3.34
C GLY A 310 3.63 -21.74 -3.32
N MET A 311 4.29 -20.91 -4.10
CA MET A 311 3.88 -19.53 -4.37
C MET A 311 3.75 -19.36 -5.88
N SER A 312 2.77 -18.59 -6.33
CA SER A 312 2.51 -18.35 -7.75
C SER A 312 1.88 -16.99 -7.97
N TYR A 313 1.82 -16.58 -9.22
CA TYR A 313 1.05 -15.42 -9.65
C TYR A 313 -0.41 -15.52 -9.21
N THR A 314 -1.03 -14.39 -8.91
CA THR A 314 -2.49 -14.32 -8.79
C THR A 314 -3.14 -14.38 -10.17
N VAL A 315 -4.37 -14.85 -10.21
CA VAL A 315 -5.12 -15.05 -11.45
C VAL A 315 -6.48 -14.35 -11.38
N GLY A 316 -6.79 -13.62 -12.44
CA GLY A 316 -8.07 -12.97 -12.65
C GLY A 316 -8.86 -13.62 -13.79
N TYR A 317 -9.97 -13.03 -14.19
CA TYR A 317 -10.84 -13.54 -15.24
C TYR A 317 -10.16 -13.62 -16.63
N GLY A 318 -9.19 -12.77 -16.90
CA GLY A 318 -8.44 -12.72 -18.17
C GLY A 318 -7.05 -13.39 -18.14
N GLY A 319 -6.70 -14.07 -17.06
CA GLY A 319 -5.38 -14.65 -16.87
C GLY A 319 -4.69 -14.11 -15.62
N TYR A 320 -3.36 -13.90 -15.68
CA TYR A 320 -2.64 -13.29 -14.56
C TYR A 320 -3.07 -11.84 -14.37
N SER A 321 -3.26 -11.48 -13.12
CA SER A 321 -3.55 -10.11 -12.69
C SER A 321 -3.07 -9.93 -11.26
N ALA A 322 -2.54 -8.76 -10.93
CA ALA A 322 -2.01 -8.51 -9.61
C ALA A 322 -2.38 -7.10 -9.13
N PRO A 323 -2.90 -6.97 -7.90
CA PRO A 323 -3.11 -5.67 -7.31
C PRO A 323 -1.81 -5.15 -6.69
N LEU A 324 -1.61 -3.84 -6.70
CA LEU A 324 -0.60 -3.18 -5.88
C LEU A 324 -1.24 -2.58 -4.63
N GLY A 325 -0.56 -2.73 -3.52
CA GLY A 325 -0.97 -2.19 -2.25
C GLY A 325 0.20 -2.02 -1.30
N GLY A 326 -0.06 -2.11 0.01
CA GLY A 326 0.92 -1.92 1.06
C GLY A 326 1.05 -0.45 1.45
N GLY A 327 2.26 -0.02 1.82
CA GLY A 327 2.52 1.30 2.35
C GLY A 327 3.67 2.02 1.66
N SER A 328 3.75 3.30 1.97
CA SER A 328 4.83 4.18 1.57
C SER A 328 5.25 5.04 2.76
N ILE A 329 6.53 5.33 2.87
CA ILE A 329 7.04 6.19 3.94
C ILE A 329 6.77 7.65 3.61
N GLY A 330 6.11 8.36 4.52
CA GLY A 330 5.83 9.78 4.43
C GLY A 330 6.52 10.57 5.53
N ILE A 331 7.00 11.76 5.20
CA ILE A 331 7.50 12.73 6.18
C ILE A 331 6.31 13.60 6.59
N ILE A 332 6.01 13.67 7.88
CA ILE A 332 4.98 14.54 8.41
C ILE A 332 5.57 15.95 8.52
N GLY A 333 5.07 16.86 7.67
CA GLY A 333 5.56 18.24 7.65
C GLY A 333 4.83 19.16 8.62
N LYS A 334 3.58 18.80 8.94
CA LYS A 334 2.74 19.60 9.81
C LYS A 334 3.29 19.58 11.24
N ASP A 335 3.47 20.76 11.80
CA ASP A 335 3.95 21.01 13.18
C ASP A 335 5.40 20.56 13.46
N HIS A 336 6.17 20.18 12.41
CA HIS A 336 7.59 19.84 12.52
C HIS A 336 8.52 20.90 11.92
N SER A 337 9.72 21.00 12.49
CA SER A 337 10.76 21.93 12.04
C SER A 337 11.43 21.44 10.75
N GLN A 338 12.01 22.38 10.00
CA GLN A 338 12.79 22.05 8.79
C GLN A 338 14.00 21.15 9.11
N GLN A 339 14.53 21.18 10.32
CA GLN A 339 15.63 20.31 10.76
C GLN A 339 15.15 18.86 10.96
N GLU A 340 13.97 18.67 11.53
CA GLU A 340 13.34 17.35 11.67
C GLU A 340 13.00 16.75 10.31
N ILE A 341 12.42 17.56 9.39
CA ILE A 341 12.11 17.13 8.03
C ILE A 341 13.38 16.77 7.26
N ALA A 342 14.46 17.56 7.39
CA ALA A 342 15.74 17.25 6.80
C ALA A 342 16.35 15.95 7.35
N ALA A 343 16.25 15.72 8.66
CA ALA A 343 16.73 14.50 9.29
C ALA A 343 15.92 13.27 8.83
N ALA A 344 14.60 13.41 8.69
CA ALA A 344 13.73 12.38 8.18
C ALA A 344 14.08 12.00 6.73
N TRP A 345 14.38 12.99 5.89
CA TRP A 345 14.85 12.74 4.52
C TRP A 345 16.17 11.96 4.46
N GLU A 346 17.12 12.22 5.35
CA GLU A 346 18.36 11.43 5.42
C GLU A 346 18.08 9.95 5.73
N PHE A 347 17.12 9.67 6.61
CA PHE A 347 16.72 8.29 6.91
C PHE A 347 15.95 7.65 5.75
N VAL A 348 15.05 8.38 5.09
CA VAL A 348 14.35 7.88 3.88
C VAL A 348 15.36 7.48 2.81
N LYS A 349 16.38 8.31 2.52
CA LYS A 349 17.44 7.96 1.57
C LYS A 349 18.20 6.69 1.96
N PHE A 350 18.46 6.51 3.24
CA PHE A 350 19.12 5.30 3.74
C PHE A 350 18.25 4.07 3.46
N LEU A 351 16.97 4.11 3.80
CA LEU A 351 16.02 3.01 3.55
C LEU A 351 15.85 2.70 2.06
N MET A 352 16.02 3.70 1.18
CA MET A 352 15.95 3.56 -0.28
C MET A 352 17.27 3.15 -0.91
N SER A 353 18.34 2.91 -0.14
CA SER A 353 19.60 2.40 -0.68
C SER A 353 19.44 0.94 -1.13
N ASP A 354 20.22 0.52 -2.13
CA ASP A 354 20.11 -0.79 -2.76
C ASP A 354 20.18 -1.94 -1.75
N GLU A 355 21.12 -1.87 -0.80
CA GLU A 355 21.28 -2.91 0.21
C GLU A 355 20.08 -2.95 1.16
N GLN A 356 19.57 -1.80 1.63
CA GLN A 356 18.41 -1.77 2.52
C GLN A 356 17.15 -2.25 1.81
N VAL A 357 16.95 -1.89 0.55
CA VAL A 357 15.84 -2.39 -0.27
C VAL A 357 15.94 -3.89 -0.49
N ALA A 358 17.12 -4.40 -0.82
CA ALA A 358 17.36 -5.84 -1.01
C ALA A 358 17.11 -6.62 0.29
N GLN A 359 17.64 -6.16 1.42
CA GLN A 359 17.44 -6.79 2.72
C GLN A 359 15.99 -6.74 3.18
N ASN A 360 15.30 -5.63 2.96
CA ASN A 360 13.87 -5.52 3.26
C ASN A 360 13.06 -6.59 2.50
N HIS A 361 13.32 -6.76 1.19
CA HIS A 361 12.69 -7.79 0.39
C HIS A 361 12.98 -9.21 0.93
N ILE A 362 14.24 -9.52 1.20
CA ILE A 362 14.66 -10.85 1.69
C ILE A 362 14.03 -11.20 3.04
N LYS A 363 13.97 -10.22 3.93
CA LYS A 363 13.50 -10.42 5.31
C LYS A 363 11.99 -10.40 5.48
N THR A 364 11.27 -9.74 4.58
CA THR A 364 9.84 -9.49 4.77
C THR A 364 8.97 -9.98 3.59
N GLY A 365 9.50 -9.92 2.37
CA GLY A 365 8.77 -10.17 1.13
C GLY A 365 8.14 -8.92 0.51
N VAL A 366 8.36 -7.71 1.09
CA VAL A 366 7.97 -6.46 0.41
C VAL A 366 8.66 -6.35 -0.94
N LEU A 367 8.03 -5.65 -1.88
CA LEU A 367 8.59 -5.49 -3.22
C LEU A 367 9.89 -4.66 -3.19
N PRO A 368 10.92 -5.04 -3.95
CA PRO A 368 12.06 -4.17 -4.21
C PRO A 368 11.58 -2.87 -4.86
N THR A 369 11.95 -1.74 -4.28
CA THR A 369 11.42 -0.42 -4.68
C THR A 369 12.32 0.34 -5.63
N THR A 370 13.54 -0.17 -5.91
CA THR A 370 14.50 0.43 -6.85
C THR A 370 14.97 -0.60 -7.89
N TYR A 371 15.19 -0.15 -9.12
CA TYR A 371 15.72 -1.01 -10.20
C TYR A 371 17.14 -1.47 -9.91
N SER A 372 17.99 -0.65 -9.28
CA SER A 372 19.37 -1.01 -8.95
C SER A 372 19.46 -2.08 -7.85
N SER A 373 18.52 -2.13 -6.91
CA SER A 373 18.54 -3.14 -5.83
C SER A 373 18.39 -4.55 -6.36
N VAL A 374 17.65 -4.77 -7.46
CA VAL A 374 17.45 -6.11 -8.06
C VAL A 374 18.68 -6.56 -8.85
N GLU A 375 19.60 -5.65 -9.13
CA GLU A 375 20.87 -5.95 -9.79
C GLU A 375 22.00 -6.29 -8.81
N THR A 376 21.77 -6.15 -7.49
CA THR A 376 22.73 -6.52 -6.45
C THR A 376 23.02 -8.02 -6.43
N ASP A 377 24.23 -8.41 -6.10
CA ASP A 377 24.57 -9.82 -5.91
C ASP A 377 23.74 -10.44 -4.76
N THR A 378 23.49 -9.67 -3.71
CA THR A 378 22.65 -10.05 -2.56
C THR A 378 21.29 -10.56 -3.00
N LEU A 379 20.56 -9.82 -3.86
CA LEU A 379 19.22 -10.20 -4.27
C LEU A 379 19.22 -11.27 -5.37
N LYS A 380 20.19 -11.22 -6.29
CA LYS A 380 20.38 -12.26 -7.32
C LYS A 380 20.67 -13.63 -6.72
N ASP A 381 21.55 -13.71 -5.73
CA ASP A 381 21.88 -14.96 -5.04
C ASP A 381 20.68 -15.49 -4.26
N PHE A 382 19.90 -14.62 -3.61
CA PHE A 382 18.67 -15.01 -2.92
C PHE A 382 17.64 -15.61 -3.90
N TRP A 383 17.43 -14.99 -5.05
CA TRP A 383 16.49 -15.49 -6.06
C TRP A 383 16.98 -16.70 -6.85
N ALA A 384 18.28 -17.02 -6.82
CA ALA A 384 18.83 -18.22 -7.45
C ALA A 384 18.47 -19.50 -6.69
N ASP A 385 18.08 -19.42 -5.44
CA ASP A 385 17.59 -20.56 -4.66
C ASP A 385 16.12 -20.83 -5.01
N GLU A 386 15.82 -22.03 -5.51
CA GLU A 386 14.46 -22.42 -5.95
C GLU A 386 13.40 -22.26 -4.85
N LYS A 387 13.78 -22.35 -3.57
CA LYS A 387 12.82 -22.12 -2.46
C LYS A 387 12.34 -20.68 -2.37
N ASN A 388 13.09 -19.73 -2.95
CA ASN A 388 12.79 -18.31 -2.95
C ASN A 388 12.12 -17.84 -4.27
N GLU A 389 11.76 -18.77 -5.16
CA GLU A 389 11.10 -18.46 -6.45
C GLU A 389 9.87 -17.57 -6.26
N GLY A 390 9.07 -17.81 -5.21
CA GLY A 390 7.88 -17.01 -4.94
C GLY A 390 8.14 -15.53 -4.65
N TYR A 391 9.29 -15.22 -4.05
CA TYR A 391 9.70 -13.83 -3.85
C TYR A 391 10.03 -13.13 -5.18
N LYS A 392 10.73 -13.85 -6.06
CA LYS A 392 11.02 -13.36 -7.41
C LYS A 392 9.74 -13.15 -8.23
N ILE A 393 8.80 -14.10 -8.16
CA ILE A 393 7.48 -14.01 -8.80
C ILE A 393 6.76 -12.73 -8.35
N SER A 394 6.80 -12.37 -7.07
CA SER A 394 6.15 -11.14 -6.59
C SER A 394 6.69 -9.88 -7.26
N TYR A 395 7.99 -9.81 -7.51
CA TYR A 395 8.57 -8.70 -8.26
C TYR A 395 8.28 -8.78 -9.76
N GLU A 396 8.37 -9.97 -10.35
CA GLU A 396 8.14 -10.14 -11.80
C GLU A 396 6.72 -9.78 -12.23
N GLN A 397 5.71 -9.95 -11.36
CA GLN A 397 4.34 -9.56 -11.68
C GLN A 397 4.06 -8.05 -11.56
N VAL A 398 4.97 -7.28 -10.97
CA VAL A 398 4.80 -5.82 -10.79
C VAL A 398 4.58 -5.09 -12.11
N LYS A 399 5.24 -5.52 -13.18
CA LYS A 399 5.09 -4.95 -14.53
C LYS A 399 3.66 -5.02 -15.10
N ASP A 400 2.87 -5.99 -14.63
CA ASP A 400 1.49 -6.23 -15.05
C ASP A 400 0.50 -5.91 -13.92
N ALA A 401 0.98 -5.25 -12.86
CA ALA A 401 0.18 -4.93 -11.69
C ALA A 401 -0.46 -3.55 -11.79
N SER A 402 -1.54 -3.38 -11.06
CA SER A 402 -2.29 -2.13 -10.99
C SER A 402 -2.60 -1.76 -9.54
N ALA A 403 -2.78 -0.47 -9.32
CA ALA A 403 -3.22 0.06 -8.05
C ALA A 403 -4.59 0.73 -8.19
N PRO A 404 -5.45 0.66 -7.16
CA PRO A 404 -6.67 1.49 -7.13
C PRO A 404 -6.33 2.96 -7.30
N ALA A 405 -7.28 3.72 -7.87
CA ALA A 405 -7.11 5.16 -8.04
C ALA A 405 -6.84 5.86 -6.71
N MET A 406 -5.95 6.86 -6.74
CA MET A 406 -5.71 7.73 -5.59
C MET A 406 -6.92 8.63 -5.36
N SER A 407 -7.63 8.46 -4.23
CA SER A 407 -8.85 9.22 -3.93
C SER A 407 -9.02 9.46 -2.44
N MET A 408 -9.52 10.64 -2.10
CA MET A 408 -9.93 10.94 -0.73
C MET A 408 -11.14 10.09 -0.27
N TYR A 409 -11.88 9.51 -1.20
CA TYR A 409 -13.05 8.66 -0.93
C TYR A 409 -12.68 7.18 -0.71
N THR A 410 -11.44 6.78 -0.95
CA THR A 410 -11.02 5.36 -0.94
C THR A 410 -11.34 4.67 0.38
N SER A 411 -11.07 5.30 1.52
CA SER A 411 -11.30 4.70 2.84
C SER A 411 -12.79 4.47 3.12
N GLU A 412 -13.63 5.46 2.79
CA GLU A 412 -15.08 5.39 2.99
C GLU A 412 -15.71 4.36 2.05
N TRP A 413 -15.31 4.38 0.77
CA TRP A 413 -15.77 3.42 -0.22
C TRP A 413 -15.39 1.98 0.14
N ASN A 414 -14.15 1.73 0.57
CA ASN A 414 -13.72 0.42 1.06
C ASN A 414 -14.57 -0.06 2.25
N SER A 415 -14.91 0.82 3.17
CA SER A 415 -15.73 0.48 4.33
C SER A 415 -17.16 0.09 3.92
N ALA A 416 -17.76 0.84 2.99
CA ALA A 416 -19.08 0.55 2.45
C ALA A 416 -19.11 -0.81 1.72
N VAL A 417 -18.10 -1.04 0.87
CA VAL A 417 -17.98 -2.31 0.13
C VAL A 417 -17.80 -3.50 1.09
N ARG A 418 -16.95 -3.39 2.11
CA ARG A 418 -16.76 -4.44 3.13
C ARG A 418 -18.06 -4.76 3.85
N SER A 419 -18.85 -3.75 4.22
CA SER A 419 -20.13 -3.94 4.90
C SER A 419 -21.09 -4.76 4.04
N VAL A 420 -21.29 -4.35 2.79
CA VAL A 420 -22.19 -5.05 1.85
C VAL A 420 -21.73 -6.47 1.57
N TYR A 421 -20.42 -6.70 1.46
CA TYR A 421 -19.87 -8.04 1.25
C TYR A 421 -20.05 -8.93 2.47
N SER A 422 -19.94 -8.38 3.68
CA SER A 422 -20.20 -9.11 4.91
C SER A 422 -21.65 -9.58 4.97
N GLU A 423 -22.60 -8.71 4.60
CA GLU A 423 -24.01 -9.07 4.53
C GLU A 423 -24.27 -10.16 3.47
N LEU A 424 -23.64 -10.05 2.29
CA LEU A 424 -23.81 -10.99 1.20
C LEU A 424 -23.20 -12.36 1.48
N ILE A 425 -21.94 -12.38 1.91
CA ILE A 425 -21.12 -13.61 1.94
C ILE A 425 -21.15 -14.28 3.31
N GLN A 426 -21.09 -13.51 4.40
CA GLN A 426 -20.99 -14.07 5.76
C GLN A 426 -22.35 -14.23 6.42
N ALA A 427 -23.16 -13.17 6.46
CA ALA A 427 -24.48 -13.21 7.06
C ALA A 427 -25.52 -13.91 6.17
N ARG A 428 -25.35 -13.86 4.85
CA ARG A 428 -26.31 -14.38 3.87
C ARG A 428 -27.68 -13.72 3.95
N ASP A 429 -27.74 -12.47 4.39
CA ASP A 429 -28.97 -11.73 4.62
C ASP A 429 -29.52 -11.09 3.34
N ILE A 430 -28.66 -10.92 2.32
CA ILE A 430 -29.00 -10.29 1.05
C ILE A 430 -28.58 -11.15 -0.15
N THR A 431 -29.25 -10.92 -1.28
CA THR A 431 -28.88 -11.52 -2.57
C THR A 431 -27.83 -10.68 -3.30
N PRO A 432 -27.12 -11.23 -4.34
CA PRO A 432 -26.21 -10.44 -5.18
C PRO A 432 -26.86 -9.20 -5.81
N ASP A 433 -28.13 -9.26 -6.21
CA ASP A 433 -28.84 -8.09 -6.74
C ASP A 433 -29.07 -7.02 -5.66
N GLN A 434 -29.47 -7.42 -4.45
CA GLN A 434 -29.61 -6.48 -3.34
C GLN A 434 -28.27 -5.91 -2.90
N ALA A 435 -27.19 -6.68 -2.93
CA ALA A 435 -25.85 -6.19 -2.66
C ALA A 435 -25.43 -5.12 -3.66
N LEU A 436 -25.71 -5.32 -4.95
CA LEU A 436 -25.44 -4.32 -5.99
C LEU A 436 -26.26 -3.04 -5.76
N ASP A 437 -27.54 -3.16 -5.41
CA ASP A 437 -28.41 -2.00 -5.13
C ASP A 437 -27.91 -1.22 -3.89
N ASN A 438 -27.46 -1.93 -2.85
CA ASN A 438 -26.87 -1.32 -1.65
C ASN A 438 -25.59 -0.56 -2.02
N LEU A 439 -24.67 -1.17 -2.80
CA LEU A 439 -23.45 -0.50 -3.26
C LEU A 439 -23.74 0.74 -4.10
N LYS A 440 -24.77 0.72 -4.96
CA LYS A 440 -25.19 1.91 -5.72
C LYS A 440 -25.68 3.03 -4.81
N SER A 441 -26.41 2.69 -3.75
CA SER A 441 -26.88 3.67 -2.76
C SER A 441 -25.72 4.29 -1.99
N GLU A 442 -24.74 3.49 -1.55
CA GLU A 442 -23.54 3.99 -0.88
C GLU A 442 -22.71 4.88 -1.81
N ALA A 443 -22.47 4.43 -3.05
CA ALA A 443 -21.72 5.20 -4.03
C ALA A 443 -22.33 6.57 -4.31
N SER A 444 -23.67 6.65 -4.40
CA SER A 444 -24.37 7.94 -4.60
C SER A 444 -24.22 8.92 -3.43
N THR A 445 -23.92 8.41 -2.23
CA THR A 445 -23.70 9.24 -1.05
C THR A 445 -22.23 9.66 -0.91
N ILE A 446 -21.31 8.75 -1.26
CA ILE A 446 -19.87 8.94 -1.06
C ILE A 446 -19.27 9.83 -2.14
N PHE A 447 -19.70 9.65 -3.41
CA PHE A 447 -19.11 10.34 -4.56
C PHE A 447 -19.88 11.61 -5.00
N GLU A 448 -20.96 12.00 -4.29
CA GLU A 448 -21.63 13.31 -4.50
C GLU A 448 -20.83 14.46 -3.85
#